data_ed738c5cbcf4f1c1b099ef5ad980d4f7
#
_entry.id   ed738c5cbcf4f1c1b099ef5ad980d4f7
#
_cell.length_a   1.000
_cell.length_b   1.000
_cell.length_c   1.000
_cell.angle_alpha   90.00
_cell.angle_beta   90.00
_cell.angle_gamma   90.00
#
_symmetry.space_group_name_H-M   'P 1'
#
loop_
_entity.id
_entity.type
_entity.pdbx_description
1 polymer ?
#
loop_
_entity_poly.entity_id
_entity_poly.type
_entity_poly.pdbx_seq_one_letter_code
_entity_poly.pdbx_strand_id
1 'polypeptide(L)'
;MALITYEHKVRVAYKDTDQMGIMHHSNYIVLYEKARTEWLRDMGLTYAEIERRGIMSPIIEVHSKYLWPALYDEVLTIRVSLDEMPSARLVIRSEVYNEAGRLINQGSVTLGFMHAESRRPCRAPEWFVSTLEEYITRCNV
;
A
#
# COMPACT_ATOMS: atom_id res chain seq x y z
N MET A 1 7.87 -12.13 -9.75
CA MET A 1 6.80 -11.54 -10.59
C MET A 1 5.57 -11.28 -9.74
N ALA A 2 4.97 -10.14 -9.90
CA ALA A 2 3.81 -9.78 -9.11
C ALA A 2 2.57 -10.58 -9.52
N LEU A 3 1.79 -11.04 -8.51
CA LEU A 3 0.50 -11.68 -8.72
C LEU A 3 -0.54 -10.67 -9.20
N ILE A 4 -0.44 -9.43 -8.71
CA ILE A 4 -1.36 -8.34 -9.04
C ILE A 4 -0.67 -7.01 -8.79
N THR A 5 -1.01 -6.00 -9.58
CA THR A 5 -0.58 -4.63 -9.39
C THR A 5 -1.78 -3.70 -9.41
N TYR A 6 -1.65 -2.56 -8.74
CA TYR A 6 -2.67 -1.53 -8.72
C TYR A 6 -1.98 -0.16 -8.74
N GLU A 7 -2.49 0.78 -9.51
CA GLU A 7 -1.92 2.13 -9.58
C GLU A 7 -2.86 3.16 -9.01
N HIS A 8 -2.29 4.07 -8.24
CA HIS A 8 -3.00 5.18 -7.63
C HIS A 8 -2.21 6.46 -7.89
N LYS A 9 -2.91 7.54 -8.24
CA LYS A 9 -2.27 8.82 -8.52
C LYS A 9 -2.57 9.81 -7.41
N VAL A 10 -1.53 10.57 -7.03
CA VAL A 10 -1.61 11.59 -5.98
C VAL A 10 -0.82 12.81 -6.41
N ARG A 11 -1.40 13.99 -6.25
CA ARG A 11 -0.70 15.25 -6.48
C ARG A 11 0.06 15.64 -5.20
N VAL A 12 1.31 16.04 -5.34
CA VAL A 12 2.12 16.55 -4.22
C VAL A 12 1.52 17.89 -3.76
N ALA A 13 1.05 17.94 -2.51
CA ALA A 13 0.48 19.16 -1.94
C ALA A 13 1.59 20.04 -1.35
N TYR A 14 1.33 21.33 -1.26
CA TYR A 14 2.31 22.27 -0.70
C TYR A 14 2.73 21.89 0.72
N LYS A 15 1.78 21.44 1.54
CA LYS A 15 2.06 20.98 2.91
C LYS A 15 3.00 19.79 3.00
N ASP A 16 3.18 19.05 1.90
CA ASP A 16 4.02 17.85 1.88
C ASP A 16 5.49 18.18 1.58
N THR A 17 5.78 19.43 1.21
CA THR A 17 7.14 19.85 0.86
C THR A 17 7.87 20.45 2.06
N ASP A 18 9.20 20.46 1.97
CA ASP A 18 10.07 21.03 2.99
C ASP A 18 10.81 22.27 2.48
N GLN A 19 11.74 22.79 3.28
CA GLN A 19 12.51 23.98 2.92
C GLN A 19 13.38 23.80 1.68
N MET A 20 13.70 22.57 1.31
CA MET A 20 14.46 22.28 0.09
C MET A 20 13.59 22.32 -1.18
N GLY A 21 12.29 22.53 -1.02
CA GLY A 21 11.36 22.57 -2.15
C GLY A 21 10.99 21.19 -2.70
N ILE A 22 11.27 20.14 -1.95
CA ILE A 22 10.97 18.77 -2.34
C ILE A 22 10.02 18.13 -1.33
N MET A 23 9.37 17.06 -1.74
CA MET A 23 8.48 16.33 -0.83
C MET A 23 9.26 15.75 0.33
N HIS A 24 8.79 16.01 1.56
CA HIS A 24 9.43 15.51 2.77
C HIS A 24 9.40 13.98 2.79
N HIS A 25 10.50 13.37 3.22
CA HIS A 25 10.65 11.91 3.16
C HIS A 25 9.57 11.12 3.90
N SER A 26 8.98 11.69 4.96
CA SER A 26 7.91 11.02 5.71
C SER A 26 6.63 10.79 4.90
N ASN A 27 6.41 11.59 3.87
CA ASN A 27 5.18 11.51 3.08
C ASN A 27 5.11 10.29 2.17
N TYR A 28 6.24 9.66 1.86
CA TYR A 28 6.24 8.45 1.03
C TYR A 28 5.52 7.29 1.71
N ILE A 29 5.70 7.14 3.01
CA ILE A 29 4.99 6.12 3.78
C ILE A 29 3.48 6.39 3.78
N VAL A 30 3.10 7.66 3.84
CA VAL A 30 1.69 8.07 3.72
C VAL A 30 1.14 7.72 2.34
N LEU A 31 1.93 7.91 1.28
CA LEU A 31 1.54 7.53 -0.08
C LEU A 31 1.33 6.01 -0.21
N TYR A 32 2.19 5.23 0.41
CA TYR A 32 2.02 3.76 0.43
C TYR A 32 0.68 3.38 1.06
N GLU A 33 0.33 4.02 2.16
CA GLU A 33 -0.93 3.77 2.85
C GLU A 33 -2.14 4.19 2.00
N LYS A 34 -2.08 5.37 1.39
CA LYS A 34 -3.16 5.84 0.51
C LYS A 34 -3.40 4.88 -0.65
N ALA A 35 -2.34 4.47 -1.32
CA ALA A 35 -2.44 3.55 -2.45
C ALA A 35 -2.98 2.19 -2.00
N ARG A 36 -2.48 1.67 -0.89
CA ARG A 36 -2.94 0.41 -0.31
C ARG A 36 -4.42 0.48 0.06
N THR A 37 -4.84 1.58 0.67
CA THR A 37 -6.22 1.77 1.08
C THR A 37 -7.17 1.78 -0.13
N GLU A 38 -6.79 2.46 -1.20
CA GLU A 38 -7.59 2.50 -2.42
C GLU A 38 -7.60 1.14 -3.13
N TRP A 39 -6.48 0.42 -3.10
CA TRP A 39 -6.40 -0.93 -3.64
C TRP A 39 -7.34 -1.88 -2.90
N LEU A 40 -7.34 -1.85 -1.57
CA LEU A 40 -8.26 -2.64 -0.76
C LEU A 40 -9.73 -2.28 -1.06
N ARG A 41 -10.00 -0.99 -1.22
CA ARG A 41 -11.34 -0.52 -1.58
C ARG A 41 -11.80 -1.09 -2.92
N ASP A 42 -10.88 -1.13 -3.89
CA ASP A 42 -11.16 -1.68 -5.22
C ASP A 42 -11.50 -3.18 -5.16
N MET A 43 -10.92 -3.89 -4.19
CA MET A 43 -11.26 -5.29 -3.93
C MET A 43 -12.58 -5.48 -3.19
N GLY A 44 -13.14 -4.41 -2.64
CA GLY A 44 -14.32 -4.48 -1.78
C GLY A 44 -14.00 -4.73 -0.30
N LEU A 45 -12.73 -4.58 0.08
CA LEU A 45 -12.28 -4.79 1.46
C LEU A 45 -11.70 -3.50 2.03
N THR A 46 -12.58 -2.59 2.47
CA THR A 46 -12.11 -1.40 3.16
C THR A 46 -11.59 -1.77 4.55
N TYR A 47 -10.72 -0.92 5.12
CA TYR A 47 -10.29 -1.12 6.51
C TYR A 47 -11.47 -1.17 7.48
N ALA A 48 -12.50 -0.36 7.23
CA ALA A 48 -13.72 -0.38 8.04
C ALA A 48 -14.38 -1.76 8.02
N GLU A 49 -14.44 -2.39 6.85
CA GLU A 49 -15.04 -3.73 6.73
C GLU A 49 -14.17 -4.80 7.40
N ILE A 50 -12.86 -4.71 7.25
CA ILE A 50 -11.93 -5.64 7.89
C ILE A 50 -12.06 -5.53 9.42
N GLU A 51 -12.09 -4.32 9.94
CA GLU A 51 -12.25 -4.07 11.37
C GLU A 51 -13.62 -4.53 11.89
N ARG A 52 -14.69 -4.30 11.10
CA ARG A 52 -16.03 -4.78 11.42
C ARG A 52 -16.06 -6.29 11.60
N ARG A 53 -15.25 -7.01 10.85
CA ARG A 53 -15.13 -8.48 10.95
C ARG A 53 -14.17 -8.91 12.06
N GLY A 54 -13.71 -7.96 12.89
CA GLY A 54 -12.92 -8.26 14.08
C GLY A 54 -11.44 -8.50 13.85
N ILE A 55 -10.92 -8.04 12.71
CA ILE A 55 -9.51 -8.18 12.36
C ILE A 55 -8.85 -6.82 12.24
N MET A 56 -7.64 -6.71 12.77
CA MET A 56 -6.76 -5.56 12.60
C MET A 56 -5.49 -6.00 11.90
N SER A 57 -4.90 -5.10 11.13
CA SER A 57 -3.68 -5.40 10.37
C SER A 57 -2.59 -4.41 10.74
N PRO A 58 -1.83 -4.68 11.83
CA PRO A 58 -0.78 -3.76 12.26
C PRO A 58 0.40 -3.78 11.32
N ILE A 59 1.08 -2.63 11.23
CA ILE A 59 2.33 -2.52 10.47
C ILE A 59 3.44 -3.15 11.31
N ILE A 60 4.20 -4.05 10.70
CA ILE A 60 5.34 -4.71 11.34
C ILE A 60 6.63 -4.04 10.91
N GLU A 61 6.74 -3.70 9.63
CA GLU A 61 7.99 -3.23 9.06
C GLU A 61 7.72 -2.37 7.84
N VAL A 62 8.51 -1.31 7.67
CA VAL A 62 8.43 -0.42 6.52
C VAL A 62 9.84 -0.20 5.99
N HIS A 63 10.02 -0.35 4.68
CA HIS A 63 11.25 0.01 3.99
C HIS A 63 10.94 1.06 2.94
N SER A 64 11.82 2.04 2.80
CA SER A 64 11.65 3.08 1.79
C SER A 64 13.02 3.52 1.29
N LYS A 65 13.21 3.53 -0.01
CA LYS A 65 14.44 3.96 -0.65
C LYS A 65 14.16 5.16 -1.55
N TYR A 66 14.90 6.23 -1.32
CA TYR A 66 14.71 7.52 -2.00
C TYR A 66 15.72 7.64 -3.12
N LEU A 67 15.23 7.72 -4.36
CA LEU A 67 16.08 7.73 -5.56
C LEU A 67 16.15 9.10 -6.22
N TRP A 68 15.06 9.87 -6.16
CA TRP A 68 14.94 11.17 -6.81
C TRP A 68 13.87 12.00 -6.12
N PRO A 69 14.03 13.31 -5.99
CA PRO A 69 13.03 14.14 -5.30
C PRO A 69 11.74 14.32 -6.10
N ALA A 70 10.64 14.41 -5.38
CA ALA A 70 9.36 14.83 -5.93
C ALA A 70 9.16 16.32 -5.64
N LEU A 71 8.61 17.04 -6.59
CA LEU A 71 8.41 18.49 -6.47
C LEU A 71 6.95 18.81 -6.19
N TYR A 72 6.73 20.00 -5.62
CA TYR A 72 5.38 20.51 -5.41
C TYR A 72 4.58 20.45 -6.70
N ASP A 73 3.33 20.07 -6.58
CA ASP A 73 2.32 20.04 -7.65
C ASP A 73 2.50 18.94 -8.70
N GLU A 74 3.56 18.15 -8.63
CA GLU A 74 3.70 16.96 -9.48
C GLU A 74 2.62 15.94 -9.17
N VAL A 75 2.13 15.23 -10.18
CA VAL A 75 1.26 14.07 -10.00
C VAL A 75 2.13 12.83 -9.97
N LEU A 76 2.13 12.13 -8.85
CA LEU A 76 2.89 10.91 -8.67
C LEU A 76 1.99 9.71 -8.94
N THR A 77 2.57 8.65 -9.51
CA THR A 77 1.90 7.36 -9.68
C THR A 77 2.53 6.38 -8.71
N ILE A 78 1.71 5.83 -7.82
CA ILE A 78 2.14 4.80 -6.87
C ILE A 78 1.65 3.45 -7.40
N ARG A 79 2.58 2.56 -7.72
CA ARG A 79 2.26 1.20 -8.14
C ARG A 79 2.42 0.28 -6.96
N VAL A 80 1.30 -0.29 -6.53
CA VAL A 80 1.25 -1.28 -5.45
C VAL A 80 1.31 -2.66 -6.07
N SER A 81 2.13 -3.54 -5.52
CA SER A 81 2.30 -4.90 -6.04
C SER A 81 2.26 -5.92 -4.92
N LEU A 82 1.61 -7.04 -5.20
CA LEU A 82 1.59 -8.20 -4.32
C LEU A 82 2.32 -9.34 -5.04
N ASP A 83 3.37 -9.87 -4.43
CA ASP A 83 4.18 -10.93 -5.04
C ASP A 83 3.79 -12.32 -4.53
N GLU A 84 3.30 -12.41 -3.29
CA GLU A 84 2.90 -13.67 -2.66
C GLU A 84 1.58 -13.52 -1.92
N MET A 85 0.79 -14.58 -1.89
CA MET A 85 -0.43 -14.59 -1.08
C MET A 85 -0.09 -14.49 0.41
N PRO A 86 -0.91 -13.76 1.18
CA PRO A 86 -0.64 -13.61 2.61
C PRO A 86 -0.89 -14.91 3.38
N SER A 87 -0.13 -15.08 4.46
CA SER A 87 -0.36 -16.14 5.45
C SER A 87 -0.38 -15.50 6.84
N ALA A 88 0.73 -15.54 7.59
CA ALA A 88 0.85 -14.78 8.83
C ALA A 88 1.14 -13.32 8.57
N ARG A 89 1.65 -13.00 7.38
CA ARG A 89 2.04 -11.64 6.99
C ARG A 89 1.57 -11.32 5.59
N LEU A 90 1.35 -10.03 5.36
CA LEU A 90 1.02 -9.49 4.05
C LEU A 90 2.12 -8.49 3.71
N VAL A 91 2.87 -8.77 2.64
CA VAL A 91 3.94 -7.89 2.18
C VAL A 91 3.49 -7.18 0.92
N ILE A 92 3.44 -5.87 0.96
CA ILE A 92 3.01 -5.05 -0.17
C ILE A 92 4.18 -4.18 -0.61
N ARG A 93 4.57 -4.32 -1.87
CA ARG A 93 5.64 -3.55 -2.47
C ARG A 93 5.04 -2.32 -3.16
N SER A 94 5.72 -1.19 -3.07
CA SER A 94 5.29 0.05 -3.72
C SER A 94 6.43 0.66 -4.51
N GLU A 95 6.10 1.19 -5.69
CA GLU A 95 7.01 1.97 -6.52
C GLU A 95 6.34 3.29 -6.82
N VAL A 96 7.08 4.39 -6.68
CA VAL A 96 6.55 5.73 -6.93
C VAL A 96 7.25 6.32 -8.15
N TYR A 97 6.44 6.77 -9.10
CA TYR A 97 6.93 7.38 -10.35
C TYR A 97 6.49 8.84 -10.40
N ASN A 98 7.36 9.71 -10.92
CA ASN A 98 6.98 11.12 -11.14
C ASN A 98 6.24 11.28 -12.48
N GLU A 99 5.84 12.52 -12.80
CA GLU A 99 5.11 12.81 -14.06
C GLU A 99 5.90 12.42 -15.31
N ALA A 100 7.22 12.49 -15.25
CA ALA A 100 8.07 12.10 -16.38
C ALA A 100 8.22 10.58 -16.51
N GLY A 101 7.60 9.81 -15.60
CA GLY A 101 7.69 8.34 -15.62
C GLY A 101 8.95 7.78 -14.98
N ARG A 102 9.71 8.60 -14.27
CA ARG A 102 10.92 8.17 -13.58
C ARG A 102 10.59 7.52 -12.24
N LEU A 103 11.21 6.40 -11.93
CA LEU A 103 11.13 5.77 -10.62
C LEU A 103 11.86 6.66 -9.61
N ILE A 104 11.15 7.21 -8.65
CA ILE A 104 11.72 8.15 -7.68
C ILE A 104 11.82 7.59 -6.27
N ASN A 105 11.06 6.54 -5.98
CA ASN A 105 11.05 5.91 -4.66
C ASN A 105 10.55 4.49 -4.80
N GLN A 106 11.05 3.60 -3.96
CA GLN A 106 10.54 2.23 -3.88
C GLN A 106 10.58 1.79 -2.43
N GLY A 107 9.59 1.01 -2.05
CA GLY A 107 9.48 0.56 -0.68
C GLY A 107 8.62 -0.67 -0.53
N SER A 108 8.51 -1.12 0.70
CA SER A 108 7.65 -2.23 1.06
C SER A 108 7.09 -2.02 2.45
N VAL A 109 5.89 -2.55 2.66
CA VAL A 109 5.23 -2.54 3.96
C VAL A 109 4.86 -3.97 4.28
N THR A 110 5.24 -4.42 5.46
CA THR A 110 4.84 -5.72 5.98
C THR A 110 3.79 -5.51 7.05
N LEU A 111 2.62 -6.11 6.84
CA LEU A 111 1.52 -6.07 7.79
C LEU A 111 1.32 -7.44 8.41
N GLY A 112 0.90 -7.47 9.67
CA GLY A 112 0.46 -8.69 10.33
C GLY A 112 -1.05 -8.75 10.34
N PHE A 113 -1.59 -9.75 11.02
CA PHE A 113 -3.01 -9.89 11.28
C PHE A 113 -3.19 -10.20 12.76
N MET A 114 -4.23 -9.62 13.35
CA MET A 114 -4.56 -9.89 14.74
C MET A 114 -6.06 -9.77 14.96
N HIS A 115 -6.55 -10.48 15.96
CA HIS A 115 -7.92 -10.33 16.41
C HIS A 115 -8.05 -8.99 17.14
N ALA A 116 -9.01 -8.17 16.74
CA ALA A 116 -9.17 -6.83 17.30
C ALA A 116 -9.45 -6.85 18.79
N GLU A 117 -10.26 -7.80 19.26
CA GLU A 117 -10.69 -7.88 20.66
C GLU A 117 -9.56 -8.37 21.57
N SER A 118 -8.97 -9.50 21.25
CA SER A 118 -7.94 -10.14 22.11
C SER A 118 -6.54 -9.57 21.90
N ARG A 119 -6.32 -8.88 20.79
CA ARG A 119 -5.01 -8.39 20.36
C ARG A 119 -4.00 -9.51 20.09
N ARG A 120 -4.48 -10.75 19.88
CA ARG A 120 -3.62 -11.89 19.59
C ARG A 120 -3.34 -11.98 18.09
N PRO A 121 -2.10 -12.28 17.71
CA PRO A 121 -1.76 -12.52 16.30
C PRO A 121 -2.57 -13.67 15.73
N CYS A 122 -2.88 -13.56 14.45
CA CYS A 122 -3.53 -14.64 13.70
C CYS A 122 -3.01 -14.65 12.26
N ARG A 123 -3.39 -15.68 11.53
CA ARG A 123 -3.09 -15.74 10.09
C ARG A 123 -4.13 -14.92 9.33
N ALA A 124 -3.82 -14.60 8.08
CA ALA A 124 -4.77 -13.94 7.20
C ALA A 124 -6.08 -14.74 7.20
N PRO A 125 -7.23 -14.08 7.48
CA PRO A 125 -8.51 -14.79 7.49
C PRO A 125 -8.82 -15.40 6.13
N GLU A 126 -9.51 -16.53 6.14
CA GLU A 126 -9.88 -17.22 4.90
C GLU A 126 -10.69 -16.32 3.96
N TRP A 127 -11.62 -15.54 4.51
CA TRP A 127 -12.43 -14.63 3.69
C TRP A 127 -11.59 -13.52 3.04
N PHE A 128 -10.49 -13.10 3.68
CA PHE A 128 -9.56 -12.14 3.11
C PHE A 128 -8.79 -12.77 1.95
N VAL A 129 -8.24 -13.95 2.17
CA VAL A 129 -7.48 -14.70 1.17
C VAL A 129 -8.35 -15.02 -0.04
N SER A 130 -9.56 -15.52 0.17
CA SER A 130 -10.44 -15.87 -0.95
C SER A 130 -10.91 -14.64 -1.73
N THR A 131 -11.16 -13.52 -1.08
CA THR A 131 -11.50 -12.28 -1.77
C THR A 131 -10.33 -11.80 -2.63
N LEU A 132 -9.12 -11.90 -2.11
CA LEU A 132 -7.92 -11.53 -2.82
C LEU A 132 -7.68 -12.45 -4.04
N GLU A 133 -7.87 -13.76 -3.87
CA GLU A 133 -7.76 -14.72 -4.96
C GLU A 133 -8.75 -14.42 -6.09
N GLU A 134 -10.00 -14.15 -5.74
CA GLU A 134 -11.05 -13.79 -6.70
C GLU A 134 -10.71 -12.50 -7.44
N TYR A 135 -10.20 -11.51 -6.72
CA TYR A 135 -9.78 -10.25 -7.30
C TYR A 135 -8.64 -10.44 -8.31
N ILE A 136 -7.63 -11.22 -7.93
CA ILE A 136 -6.48 -11.53 -8.79
C ILE A 136 -6.96 -12.24 -10.06
N THR A 137 -7.82 -13.23 -9.93
CA THR A 137 -8.37 -13.98 -11.06
C THR A 137 -9.14 -13.05 -12.00
N ARG A 138 -10.00 -12.18 -11.44
CA ARG A 138 -10.81 -11.24 -12.22
C ARG A 138 -9.95 -10.24 -12.98
N CYS A 139 -8.90 -9.72 -12.37
CA CYS A 139 -8.04 -8.70 -12.97
C CYS A 139 -7.05 -9.26 -14.00
N ASN A 140 -6.77 -10.56 -13.95
CA ASN A 140 -5.83 -11.21 -14.85
C ASN A 140 -6.50 -11.96 -16.03
N VAL A 141 -7.79 -11.76 -16.20
CA VAL A 141 -8.53 -12.34 -17.31
C VAL A 141 -8.40 -11.49 -18.56
#